data_5aa509dd509c335f4e0a1eb26ea4e3d6
#
_entry.id   5aa509dd509c335f4e0a1eb26ea4e3d6
#
_cell.length_a   1.000
_cell.length_b   1.000
_cell.length_c   1.000
_cell.angle_alpha   90.00
_cell.angle_beta   90.00
_cell.angle_gamma   90.00
#
_symmetry.space_group_name_H-M   'P 1'
#
loop_
_entity.id
_entity.type
_entity.pdbx_description
1 polymer ?
#
loop_
_entity_poly.entity_id
_entity_poly.type
_entity_poly.pdbx_seq_one_letter_code
_entity_poly.pdbx_strand_id
1 'polypeptide(L)'
;ETINQAASRLRSMGPLYSPLNKFFNSIVARYGKFRKLKQAENKFYHPDSALRKKISGTELDLLIFTKLRIAADLMRKQQLANDESRLTSSLRSVRDNYRAQVFVDEAPDFSPLQLGCMKLMAHPKINSFFACGDFNQRLASEGTKDVGIIKDFLPGGNIEEKHIAIPYRQTKSLYKFSLKVLDMVGGNAHASGHQENM
;
A
#
# COMPACT_ATOMS: atom_id res chain seq x y z
N GLU A 1 45.91 1.14 -0.57
CA GLU A 1 45.17 0.12 0.19
C GLU A 1 45.41 -1.22 -0.46
N THR A 2 46.00 -2.15 0.25
CA THR A 2 46.27 -3.49 -0.29
C THR A 2 44.97 -4.28 -0.48
N ILE A 3 44.89 -5.16 -1.48
CA ILE A 3 43.75 -6.04 -1.78
C ILE A 3 43.31 -6.79 -0.52
N ASN A 4 44.22 -7.16 0.36
CA ASN A 4 43.95 -7.84 1.62
C ASN A 4 43.22 -6.95 2.65
N GLN A 5 43.48 -5.65 2.67
CA GLN A 5 42.77 -4.69 3.53
C GLN A 5 41.36 -4.44 3.00
N ALA A 6 41.18 -4.32 1.69
CA ALA A 6 39.86 -4.22 1.08
C ALA A 6 39.02 -5.50 1.30
N ALA A 7 39.61 -6.67 1.15
CA ALA A 7 38.96 -7.95 1.41
C ALA A 7 38.62 -8.15 2.91
N SER A 8 39.43 -7.64 3.83
CA SER A 8 39.13 -7.62 5.26
C SER A 8 37.97 -6.70 5.59
N ARG A 9 37.93 -5.50 5.01
CA ARG A 9 36.81 -4.56 5.17
C ARG A 9 35.51 -5.12 4.58
N LEU A 10 35.57 -5.74 3.40
CA LEU A 10 34.41 -6.42 2.80
C LEU A 10 33.90 -7.57 3.69
N ARG A 11 34.79 -8.34 4.29
CA ARG A 11 34.41 -9.40 5.25
C ARG A 11 33.81 -8.85 6.54
N SER A 12 34.31 -7.72 7.04
CA SER A 12 33.74 -7.04 8.22
C SER A 12 32.38 -6.42 7.95
N MET A 13 32.05 -6.09 6.67
CA MET A 13 30.73 -5.62 6.25
C MET A 13 29.72 -6.76 6.05
N GLY A 14 30.17 -8.01 5.91
CA GLY A 14 29.29 -9.18 5.78
C GLY A 14 28.20 -9.29 6.87
N PRO A 15 28.49 -9.02 8.15
CA PRO A 15 27.50 -8.99 9.21
C PRO A 15 26.42 -7.91 9.05
N LEU A 16 26.69 -6.83 8.33
CA LEU A 16 25.71 -5.77 8.07
C LEU A 16 24.62 -6.18 7.06
N TYR A 17 24.97 -7.06 6.13
CA TYR A 17 24.03 -7.55 5.10
C TYR A 17 23.26 -8.79 5.56
N SER A 18 23.92 -9.68 6.29
CA SER A 18 23.29 -10.89 6.85
C SER A 18 22.15 -10.59 7.83
N PRO A 19 22.24 -9.61 8.75
CA PRO A 19 21.13 -9.21 9.62
C PRO A 19 19.93 -8.69 8.88
N LEU A 20 20.11 -7.90 7.82
CA LEU A 20 19.00 -7.35 7.03
C LEU A 20 18.22 -8.43 6.30
N ASN A 21 18.92 -9.38 5.69
CA ASN A 21 18.29 -10.53 5.04
C ASN A 21 17.56 -11.42 6.05
N LYS A 22 18.18 -11.71 7.17
CA LYS A 22 17.54 -12.44 8.28
C LYS A 22 16.32 -11.70 8.82
N PHE A 23 16.41 -10.39 8.98
CA PHE A 23 15.29 -9.55 9.40
C PHE A 23 14.15 -9.64 8.41
N PHE A 24 14.41 -9.40 7.11
CA PHE A 24 13.43 -9.42 6.05
C PHE A 24 12.72 -10.78 5.95
N ASN A 25 13.46 -11.88 6.02
CA ASN A 25 12.92 -13.24 5.98
C ASN A 25 12.21 -13.64 7.28
N SER A 26 12.53 -13.00 8.41
CA SER A 26 11.93 -13.29 9.72
C SER A 26 10.66 -12.49 10.04
N ILE A 27 10.19 -11.61 9.15
CA ILE A 27 9.04 -10.72 9.41
C ILE A 27 7.81 -11.52 9.84
N VAL A 28 7.50 -12.64 9.15
CA VAL A 28 6.35 -13.50 9.50
C VAL A 28 6.50 -14.11 10.90
N ALA A 29 7.70 -14.60 11.22
CA ALA A 29 7.97 -15.18 12.55
C ALA A 29 7.91 -14.11 13.66
N ARG A 30 8.39 -12.89 13.38
CA ARG A 30 8.29 -11.75 14.30
C ARG A 30 6.86 -11.33 14.53
N TYR A 31 6.07 -11.29 13.47
CA TYR A 31 4.64 -11.02 13.58
C TYR A 31 3.94 -12.08 14.42
N GLY A 32 4.25 -13.36 14.25
CA GLY A 32 3.71 -14.43 15.09
C GLY A 32 4.04 -14.26 16.58
N LYS A 33 5.24 -13.79 16.92
CA LYS A 33 5.60 -13.44 18.31
C LYS A 33 4.82 -12.22 18.82
N PHE A 34 4.74 -11.17 18.03
CA PHE A 34 3.95 -9.97 18.33
C PHE A 34 2.49 -10.32 18.59
N ARG A 35 1.90 -11.16 17.72
CA ARG A 35 0.52 -11.62 17.85
C ARG A 35 0.27 -12.33 19.19
N LYS A 36 1.19 -13.22 19.60
CA LYS A 36 1.10 -13.91 20.90
C LYS A 36 1.19 -12.95 22.09
N LEU A 37 2.08 -11.96 22.03
CA LEU A 37 2.19 -10.93 23.07
C LEU A 37 0.92 -10.13 23.19
N LYS A 38 0.34 -9.69 22.06
CA LYS A 38 -0.90 -8.90 22.05
C LYS A 38 -2.11 -9.73 22.49
N GLN A 39 -2.10 -11.02 22.23
CA GLN A 39 -3.09 -11.94 22.76
C GLN A 39 -3.05 -11.99 24.28
N ALA A 40 -1.88 -12.08 24.86
CA ALA A 40 -1.73 -12.10 26.32
C ALA A 40 -2.17 -10.77 26.97
N GLU A 41 -2.06 -9.65 26.25
CA GLU A 41 -2.48 -8.31 26.68
C GLU A 41 -3.98 -8.01 26.41
N ASN A 42 -4.74 -8.94 25.81
CA ASN A 42 -6.11 -8.72 25.31
C ASN A 42 -6.24 -7.50 24.35
N LYS A 43 -5.15 -7.14 23.65
CA LYS A 43 -5.08 -6.01 22.73
C LYS A 43 -5.09 -6.49 21.27
N PHE A 44 -6.13 -7.21 20.88
CA PHE A 44 -6.30 -7.63 19.50
C PHE A 44 -7.11 -6.63 18.69
N TYR A 45 -6.74 -6.52 17.41
CA TYR A 45 -7.47 -5.71 16.43
C TYR A 45 -8.87 -6.27 16.16
N HIS A 46 -9.02 -7.60 16.27
CA HIS A 46 -10.29 -8.27 16.05
C HIS A 46 -10.39 -9.48 16.98
N PRO A 47 -11.49 -9.65 17.72
CA PRO A 47 -11.68 -10.78 18.67
C PRO A 47 -11.44 -12.15 18.03
N ASP A 48 -11.92 -12.32 16.80
CA ASP A 48 -11.80 -13.58 16.07
C ASP A 48 -10.36 -13.92 15.65
N SER A 49 -9.48 -12.94 15.52
CA SER A 49 -8.08 -13.16 15.16
C SER A 49 -7.34 -13.89 16.28
N ALA A 50 -7.74 -13.70 17.53
CA ALA A 50 -7.14 -14.34 18.69
C ALA A 50 -7.29 -15.87 18.69
N LEU A 51 -8.41 -16.35 18.17
CA LEU A 51 -8.80 -17.76 18.19
C LEU A 51 -8.29 -18.53 16.96
N ARG A 52 -7.89 -17.85 15.91
CA ARG A 52 -7.48 -18.49 14.65
C ARG A 52 -5.99 -18.83 14.64
N LYS A 53 -5.67 -20.09 14.41
CA LYS A 53 -4.29 -20.52 14.07
C LYS A 53 -3.82 -19.97 12.73
N LYS A 54 -4.75 -19.58 11.86
CA LYS A 54 -4.49 -19.04 10.51
C LYS A 54 -4.41 -17.50 10.55
N ILE A 55 -3.59 -16.94 9.68
CA ILE A 55 -3.49 -15.50 9.43
C ILE A 55 -4.73 -15.08 8.64
N SER A 56 -5.37 -13.97 9.02
CA SER A 56 -6.48 -13.37 8.27
C SER A 56 -5.97 -12.68 6.99
N GLY A 57 -6.89 -12.34 6.06
CA GLY A 57 -6.55 -11.57 4.86
C GLY A 57 -5.89 -10.23 5.19
N THR A 58 -6.48 -9.47 6.11
CA THR A 58 -5.95 -8.17 6.56
C THR A 58 -4.56 -8.29 7.21
N GLU A 59 -4.33 -9.36 8.00
CA GLU A 59 -3.00 -9.63 8.57
C GLU A 59 -1.97 -9.96 7.49
N LEU A 60 -2.39 -10.69 6.45
CA LEU A 60 -1.54 -10.98 5.29
C LEU A 60 -1.19 -9.70 4.54
N ASP A 61 -2.16 -8.84 4.28
CA ASP A 61 -1.96 -7.53 3.63
C ASP A 61 -0.98 -6.67 4.42
N LEU A 62 -1.11 -6.64 5.76
CA LEU A 62 -0.17 -5.94 6.64
C LEU A 62 1.26 -6.48 6.53
N LEU A 63 1.42 -7.81 6.47
CA LEU A 63 2.74 -8.43 6.30
C LEU A 63 3.36 -8.12 4.95
N ILE A 64 2.57 -8.17 3.88
CA ILE A 64 2.99 -7.82 2.53
C ILE A 64 3.39 -6.35 2.48
N PHE A 65 2.54 -5.45 2.98
CA PHE A 65 2.82 -4.02 3.04
C PHE A 65 4.13 -3.73 3.79
N THR A 66 4.30 -4.32 4.97
CA THR A 66 5.52 -4.15 5.78
C THR A 66 6.76 -4.61 5.02
N LYS A 67 6.70 -5.76 4.35
CA LYS A 67 7.82 -6.27 3.54
C LYS A 67 8.15 -5.34 2.38
N LEU A 68 7.14 -4.92 1.61
CA LEU A 68 7.33 -4.02 0.48
C LEU A 68 7.88 -2.66 0.93
N ARG A 69 7.39 -2.13 2.05
CA ARG A 69 7.86 -0.86 2.63
C ARG A 69 9.33 -0.93 3.03
N ILE A 70 9.72 -1.97 3.77
CA ILE A 70 11.12 -2.17 4.17
C ILE A 70 12.01 -2.35 2.94
N ALA A 71 11.58 -3.12 1.94
CA ALA A 71 12.33 -3.29 0.71
C ALA A 71 12.52 -1.96 -0.04
N ALA A 72 11.46 -1.15 -0.17
CA ALA A 72 11.53 0.16 -0.81
C ALA A 72 12.49 1.12 -0.06
N ASP A 73 12.44 1.14 1.27
CA ASP A 73 13.32 1.98 2.09
C ASP A 73 14.79 1.54 2.00
N LEU A 74 15.04 0.23 1.99
CA LEU A 74 16.40 -0.32 1.79
C LEU A 74 16.94 0.05 0.41
N MET A 75 16.15 -0.09 -0.65
CA MET A 75 16.57 0.23 -2.01
C MET A 75 16.83 1.72 -2.19
N ARG A 76 16.05 2.60 -1.56
CA ARG A 76 16.29 4.04 -1.60
C ARG A 76 17.57 4.44 -0.86
N LYS A 77 17.74 3.98 0.38
CA LYS A 77 18.86 4.37 1.24
C LYS A 77 20.21 3.89 0.73
N GLN A 78 20.25 2.74 0.09
CA GLN A 78 21.52 2.10 -0.29
C GLN A 78 21.86 2.28 -1.77
N GLN A 79 21.07 3.03 -2.54
CA GLN A 79 21.22 3.11 -3.99
C GLN A 79 21.34 1.73 -4.67
N LEU A 80 20.85 0.69 -3.99
CA LEU A 80 20.97 -0.71 -4.41
C LEU A 80 20.22 -1.03 -5.72
N ALA A 81 19.39 -0.11 -6.18
CA ALA A 81 18.65 -0.29 -7.43
C ALA A 81 19.57 -0.39 -8.67
N ASN A 82 20.82 0.06 -8.57
CA ASN A 82 21.78 0.09 -9.67
C ASN A 82 22.88 -0.98 -9.55
N ASP A 83 23.03 -1.66 -8.44
CA ASP A 83 24.08 -2.65 -8.20
C ASP A 83 23.48 -4.03 -7.87
N GLU A 84 23.34 -4.85 -8.90
CA GLU A 84 22.76 -6.19 -8.79
C GLU A 84 23.54 -7.13 -7.86
N SER A 85 24.85 -6.91 -7.73
CA SER A 85 25.72 -7.78 -6.92
C SER A 85 25.41 -7.70 -5.43
N ARG A 86 24.79 -6.59 -4.99
CA ARG A 86 24.47 -6.32 -3.59
C ARG A 86 23.05 -6.69 -3.19
N LEU A 87 22.20 -7.03 -4.16
CA LEU A 87 20.82 -7.41 -3.87
C LEU A 87 20.74 -8.86 -3.37
N THR A 88 20.12 -9.04 -2.20
CA THR A 88 19.74 -10.37 -1.74
C THR A 88 18.67 -10.95 -2.65
N SER A 89 18.51 -12.28 -2.70
CA SER A 89 17.50 -12.96 -3.50
C SER A 89 16.09 -12.42 -3.25
N SER A 90 15.76 -12.16 -1.99
CA SER A 90 14.45 -11.63 -1.59
C SER A 90 14.22 -10.19 -2.06
N LEU A 91 15.24 -9.32 -2.01
CA LEU A 91 15.14 -7.95 -2.51
C LEU A 91 15.11 -7.91 -4.05
N ARG A 92 15.84 -8.81 -4.69
CA ARG A 92 15.80 -8.98 -6.15
C ARG A 92 14.40 -9.35 -6.60
N SER A 93 13.76 -10.32 -5.95
CA SER A 93 12.37 -10.69 -6.24
C SER A 93 11.40 -9.51 -6.12
N VAL A 94 11.56 -8.63 -5.12
CA VAL A 94 10.73 -7.42 -5.01
C VAL A 94 11.03 -6.46 -6.16
N ARG A 95 12.31 -6.20 -6.47
CA ARG A 95 12.72 -5.31 -7.57
C ARG A 95 12.14 -5.75 -8.91
N ASP A 96 12.20 -7.04 -9.20
CA ASP A 96 11.75 -7.60 -10.48
C ASP A 96 10.22 -7.50 -10.66
N ASN A 97 9.50 -7.28 -9.57
CA ASN A 97 8.07 -7.01 -9.57
C ASN A 97 7.69 -5.53 -9.67
N TYR A 98 8.63 -4.59 -9.66
CA TYR A 98 8.31 -3.18 -9.86
C TYR A 98 7.70 -2.92 -11.24
N ARG A 99 6.76 -2.01 -11.28
CA ARG A 99 6.11 -1.53 -12.49
C ARG A 99 6.45 -0.07 -12.73
N ALA A 100 6.65 0.33 -13.98
CA ALA A 100 6.87 1.74 -14.32
C ALA A 100 5.70 2.61 -13.87
N GLN A 101 4.48 2.07 -13.99
CA GLN A 101 3.25 2.74 -13.59
C GLN A 101 2.26 1.72 -13.02
N VAL A 102 1.51 2.13 -12.01
CA VAL A 102 0.44 1.35 -11.40
C VAL A 102 -0.85 2.14 -11.50
N PHE A 103 -1.85 1.55 -12.13
CA PHE A 103 -3.22 2.05 -12.20
C PHE A 103 -4.12 1.18 -11.35
N VAL A 104 -4.95 1.82 -10.56
CA VAL A 104 -5.99 1.16 -9.75
C VAL A 104 -7.34 1.76 -10.12
N ASP A 105 -8.20 0.94 -10.69
CA ASP A 105 -9.60 1.27 -10.88
C ASP A 105 -10.41 0.76 -9.68
N GLU A 106 -11.54 1.40 -9.41
CA GLU A 106 -12.40 1.12 -8.24
C GLU A 106 -11.61 1.11 -6.91
N ALA A 107 -10.72 2.09 -6.75
CA ALA A 107 -9.85 2.21 -5.57
C ALA A 107 -10.59 2.16 -4.23
N PRO A 108 -11.83 2.67 -4.08
CA PRO A 108 -12.61 2.56 -2.85
C PRO A 108 -12.91 1.14 -2.39
N ASP A 109 -12.89 0.15 -3.29
CA ASP A 109 -13.13 -1.25 -2.93
C ASP A 109 -11.92 -1.92 -2.27
N PHE A 110 -10.75 -1.32 -2.38
CA PHE A 110 -9.53 -1.83 -1.74
C PHE A 110 -9.32 -1.21 -0.36
N SER A 111 -8.80 -2.01 0.56
CA SER A 111 -8.37 -1.49 1.86
C SER A 111 -7.16 -0.54 1.71
N PRO A 112 -6.93 0.38 2.68
CA PRO A 112 -5.75 1.24 2.66
C PRO A 112 -4.42 0.45 2.59
N LEU A 113 -4.36 -0.73 3.22
CA LEU A 113 -3.19 -1.62 3.16
C LEU A 113 -2.97 -2.16 1.74
N GLN A 114 -4.02 -2.57 1.06
CA GLN A 114 -3.95 -3.06 -0.32
C GLN A 114 -3.51 -1.96 -1.27
N LEU A 115 -4.10 -0.76 -1.17
CA LEU A 115 -3.66 0.40 -1.94
C LEU A 115 -2.20 0.75 -1.67
N GLY A 116 -1.78 0.68 -0.41
CA GLY A 116 -0.39 0.86 -0.02
C GLY A 116 0.55 -0.18 -0.63
N CYS A 117 0.16 -1.44 -0.68
CA CYS A 117 0.90 -2.50 -1.37
C CYS A 117 1.04 -2.21 -2.86
N MET A 118 -0.06 -1.85 -3.53
CA MET A 118 -0.07 -1.51 -4.96
C MET A 118 0.83 -0.31 -5.24
N LYS A 119 0.75 0.74 -4.44
CA LYS A 119 1.64 1.92 -4.54
C LYS A 119 3.11 1.55 -4.41
N LEU A 120 3.45 0.67 -3.48
CA LEU A 120 4.82 0.22 -3.26
C LEU A 120 5.35 -0.69 -4.37
N MET A 121 4.50 -1.17 -5.27
CA MET A 121 4.91 -1.86 -6.50
C MET A 121 5.29 -0.90 -7.63
N ALA A 122 4.95 0.39 -7.54
CA ALA A 122 5.47 1.39 -8.46
C ALA A 122 6.98 1.53 -8.27
N HIS A 123 7.70 1.62 -9.40
CA HIS A 123 9.16 1.74 -9.39
C HIS A 123 9.61 2.96 -8.55
N PRO A 124 10.50 2.81 -7.54
CA PRO A 124 10.79 3.84 -6.55
C PRO A 124 11.31 5.17 -7.12
N LYS A 125 11.98 5.13 -8.29
CA LYS A 125 12.48 6.33 -8.98
C LYS A 125 11.42 7.03 -9.79
N ILE A 126 10.47 6.29 -10.38
CA ILE A 126 9.40 6.83 -11.23
C ILE A 126 8.23 7.25 -10.35
N ASN A 127 7.90 6.43 -9.36
CA ASN A 127 6.86 6.66 -8.36
C ASN A 127 5.47 6.97 -8.98
N SER A 128 5.19 6.39 -10.15
CA SER A 128 3.94 6.64 -10.86
C SER A 128 2.84 5.72 -10.36
N PHE A 129 1.86 6.33 -9.69
CA PHE A 129 0.68 5.66 -9.16
C PHE A 129 -0.55 6.51 -9.45
N PHE A 130 -1.58 5.89 -9.97
CA PHE A 130 -2.87 6.50 -10.24
C PHE A 130 -3.97 5.59 -9.68
N ALA A 131 -4.93 6.18 -9.00
CA ALA A 131 -6.08 5.48 -8.48
C ALA A 131 -7.35 6.29 -8.77
N CYS A 132 -8.40 5.63 -9.21
CA CYS A 132 -9.70 6.26 -9.45
C CYS A 132 -10.82 5.39 -8.89
N GLY A 133 -11.97 5.99 -8.67
CA GLY A 133 -13.17 5.33 -8.18
C GLY A 133 -14.15 6.30 -7.54
N ASP A 134 -15.32 5.79 -7.20
CA ASP A 134 -16.38 6.54 -6.55
C ASP A 134 -16.61 5.99 -5.13
N PHE A 135 -16.34 6.80 -4.11
CA PHE A 135 -16.49 6.40 -2.71
C PHE A 135 -17.95 6.09 -2.33
N ASN A 136 -18.92 6.61 -3.08
CA ASN A 136 -20.34 6.32 -2.88
C ASN A 136 -20.75 4.96 -3.48
N GLN A 137 -19.96 4.40 -4.39
CA GLN A 137 -20.23 3.11 -5.03
C GLN A 137 -19.45 1.95 -4.41
N ARG A 138 -18.74 2.20 -3.31
CA ARG A 138 -17.96 1.19 -2.60
C ARG A 138 -18.81 -0.02 -2.20
N LEU A 139 -18.39 -1.21 -2.63
CA LEU A 139 -19.05 -2.48 -2.33
C LEU A 139 -18.41 -3.19 -1.14
N ALA A 140 -17.08 -3.05 -0.97
CA ALA A 140 -16.36 -3.74 0.08
C ALA A 140 -16.51 -3.04 1.44
N SER A 141 -16.90 -3.79 2.47
CA SER A 141 -17.02 -3.27 3.85
C SER A 141 -15.66 -2.78 4.41
N GLU A 142 -14.56 -3.44 4.03
CA GLU A 142 -13.20 -3.13 4.44
C GLU A 142 -12.51 -2.11 3.52
N GLY A 143 -13.20 -1.67 2.46
CA GLY A 143 -12.69 -0.71 1.49
C GLY A 143 -12.45 0.67 2.10
N THR A 144 -11.69 1.48 1.38
CA THR A 144 -11.33 2.84 1.82
C THR A 144 -12.54 3.77 1.78
N LYS A 145 -12.77 4.50 2.88
CA LYS A 145 -13.97 5.34 3.03
C LYS A 145 -13.85 6.73 2.43
N ASP A 146 -12.64 7.27 2.39
CA ASP A 146 -12.38 8.61 1.89
C ASP A 146 -10.92 8.78 1.44
N VAL A 147 -10.66 9.85 0.71
CA VAL A 147 -9.33 10.18 0.17
C VAL A 147 -8.34 10.56 1.28
N GLY A 148 -8.81 11.11 2.40
CA GLY A 148 -7.96 11.48 3.55
C GLY A 148 -7.21 10.28 4.09
N ILE A 149 -7.92 9.15 4.27
CA ILE A 149 -7.30 7.87 4.69
C ILE A 149 -6.23 7.43 3.70
N ILE A 150 -6.47 7.58 2.40
CA ILE A 150 -5.48 7.25 1.36
C ILE A 150 -4.24 8.14 1.50
N LYS A 151 -4.43 9.44 1.67
CA LYS A 151 -3.34 10.42 1.81
C LYS A 151 -2.47 10.13 3.02
N ASP A 152 -3.08 9.82 4.14
CA ASP A 152 -2.38 9.53 5.40
C ASP A 152 -1.61 8.21 5.35
N PHE A 153 -2.14 7.23 4.64
CA PHE A 153 -1.59 5.88 4.62
C PHE A 153 -0.56 5.66 3.52
N LEU A 154 -0.69 6.31 2.37
CA LEU A 154 0.22 6.09 1.24
C LEU A 154 1.61 6.71 1.49
N PRO A 155 2.66 5.90 1.40
CA PRO A 155 4.01 6.37 1.68
C PRO A 155 4.53 7.36 0.62
N GLY A 156 4.94 8.53 1.09
CA GLY A 156 5.88 9.41 0.40
C GLY A 156 5.44 10.00 -0.92
N GLY A 157 4.53 10.94 -0.90
CA GLY A 157 4.23 11.72 -2.09
C GLY A 157 3.12 12.73 -1.86
N ASN A 158 3.19 13.84 -2.56
CA ASN A 158 2.04 14.70 -2.74
C ASN A 158 1.02 13.92 -3.58
N ILE A 159 -0.14 13.62 -3.00
CA ILE A 159 -1.26 13.05 -3.71
C ILE A 159 -2.07 14.22 -4.25
N GLU A 160 -2.10 14.35 -5.56
CA GLU A 160 -2.99 15.27 -6.24
C GLU A 160 -4.35 14.61 -6.40
N GLU A 161 -5.39 15.27 -5.92
CA GLU A 161 -6.77 14.82 -6.03
C GLU A 161 -7.49 15.63 -7.09
N LYS A 162 -8.18 14.93 -7.97
CA LYS A 162 -9.00 15.54 -9.02
C LYS A 162 -10.40 14.96 -8.98
N HIS A 163 -11.39 15.81 -8.88
CA HIS A 163 -12.79 15.41 -8.95
C HIS A 163 -13.31 15.51 -10.37
N ILE A 164 -13.96 14.43 -10.84
CA ILE A 164 -14.68 14.44 -12.11
C ILE A 164 -16.14 14.76 -11.79
N ALA A 165 -16.54 15.99 -12.07
CA ALA A 165 -17.86 16.50 -11.73
C ALA A 165 -18.94 16.22 -12.80
N ILE A 166 -18.56 15.81 -14.00
CA ILE A 166 -19.48 15.67 -15.13
C ILE A 166 -19.82 14.20 -15.38
N PRO A 167 -21.09 13.78 -15.21
CA PRO A 167 -21.52 12.42 -15.51
C PRO A 167 -21.66 12.22 -17.02
N TYR A 168 -20.67 11.64 -17.67
CA TYR A 168 -20.72 11.37 -19.11
C TYR A 168 -21.61 10.19 -19.51
N ARG A 169 -21.95 9.31 -18.59
CA ARG A 169 -22.66 8.05 -18.85
C ARG A 169 -24.16 8.11 -18.57
N GLN A 170 -24.64 9.20 -17.96
CA GLN A 170 -26.04 9.32 -17.51
C GLN A 170 -26.72 10.52 -18.13
N THR A 171 -28.02 10.41 -18.43
CA THR A 171 -28.85 11.57 -18.79
C THR A 171 -29.02 12.50 -17.58
N LYS A 172 -29.27 13.77 -17.82
CA LYS A 172 -29.52 14.77 -16.75
C LYS A 172 -30.64 14.35 -15.79
N SER A 173 -31.68 13.71 -16.29
CA SER A 173 -32.83 13.24 -15.49
C SER A 173 -32.43 12.08 -14.58
N LEU A 174 -31.66 11.10 -15.10
CA LEU A 174 -31.19 9.96 -14.35
C LEU A 174 -30.17 10.38 -13.26
N TYR A 175 -29.30 11.32 -13.60
CA TYR A 175 -28.35 11.89 -12.64
C TYR A 175 -29.06 12.63 -11.50
N LYS A 176 -30.06 13.48 -11.79
CA LYS A 176 -30.86 14.14 -10.75
C LYS A 176 -31.59 13.13 -9.86
N PHE A 177 -32.07 12.05 -10.44
CA PHE A 177 -32.72 10.98 -9.68
C PHE A 177 -31.71 10.25 -8.77
N SER A 178 -30.53 9.90 -9.29
CA SER A 178 -29.47 9.24 -8.49
C SER A 178 -29.00 10.11 -7.32
N LEU A 179 -28.90 11.43 -7.48
CA LEU A 179 -28.58 12.35 -6.39
C LEU A 179 -29.64 12.35 -5.28
N LYS A 180 -30.94 12.30 -5.65
CA LYS A 180 -32.03 12.20 -4.66
C LYS A 180 -31.96 10.90 -3.89
N VAL A 181 -31.70 9.78 -4.57
CA VAL A 181 -31.54 8.48 -3.90
C VAL A 181 -30.33 8.50 -2.96
N LEU A 182 -29.21 9.06 -3.41
CA LEU A 182 -28.01 9.17 -2.60
C LEU A 182 -28.24 9.98 -1.33
N ASP A 183 -28.93 11.11 -1.43
CA ASP A 183 -29.33 11.95 -0.29
C ASP A 183 -30.22 11.19 0.70
N MET A 184 -31.18 10.41 0.19
CA MET A 184 -32.07 9.58 1.03
C MET A 184 -31.34 8.50 1.81
N VAL A 185 -30.23 7.97 1.31
CA VAL A 185 -29.43 6.92 2.00
C VAL A 185 -28.25 7.51 2.79
N GLY A 186 -28.18 8.84 2.93
CA GLY A 186 -27.11 9.52 3.69
C GLY A 186 -25.74 9.51 3.03
N GLY A 187 -25.69 9.33 1.72
CA GLY A 187 -24.46 9.45 0.93
C GLY A 187 -24.05 10.90 0.75
N ASN A 188 -22.76 11.16 0.63
CA ASN A 188 -22.24 12.50 0.34
C ASN A 188 -22.35 12.79 -1.15
N ALA A 189 -23.37 13.53 -1.54
CA ALA A 189 -23.39 14.20 -2.82
C ALA A 189 -22.35 15.32 -2.77
N HIS A 190 -21.12 15.05 -3.17
CA HIS A 190 -20.22 16.15 -3.55
C HIS A 190 -20.94 16.90 -4.66
N ALA A 191 -21.32 18.15 -4.36
CA ALA A 191 -21.98 19.01 -5.31
C ALA A 191 -21.10 19.13 -6.55
N SER A 192 -21.32 18.26 -7.50
CA SER A 192 -20.78 18.41 -8.82
C SER A 192 -21.50 19.61 -9.40
N GLY A 193 -20.80 20.75 -9.42
CA GLY A 193 -21.30 21.95 -10.04
C GLY A 193 -21.67 21.65 -11.50
N HIS A 194 -22.93 21.36 -11.74
CA HIS A 194 -23.50 21.50 -13.05
C HIS A 194 -23.45 23.01 -13.36
N GLN A 195 -22.45 23.41 -14.13
CA GLN A 195 -22.59 24.66 -14.83
C GLN A 195 -23.86 24.56 -15.73
N GLU A 196 -24.85 25.38 -15.39
CA GLU A 196 -26.07 25.54 -16.16
C GLU A 196 -25.80 26.27 -17.50
N ASN A 197 -24.87 25.77 -18.28
CA ASN A 197 -24.63 26.32 -19.63
C ASN A 197 -24.27 25.19 -20.59
N MET A 198 -25.29 24.55 -21.10
CA MET A 198 -25.42 24.06 -22.47
C MET A 198 -26.90 23.78 -22.79
#